data_c841a76465681ce51064d6d58656a533
#
_entry.id   c841a76465681ce51064d6d58656a533
#
_cell.length_a   1.000
_cell.length_b   1.000
_cell.length_c   1.000
_cell.angle_alpha   90.00
_cell.angle_beta   90.00
_cell.angle_gamma   90.00
#
_symmetry.space_group_name_H-M   'P 1'
#
loop_
_entity.id
_entity.type
_entity.pdbx_description
1 polymer ?
#
loop_
_entity_poly.entity_id
_entity_poly.type
_entity_poly.pdbx_seq_one_letter_code
_entity_poly.pdbx_strand_id
1 'polypeptide(L)'
;MAMYKCNVCGFIYDEEKEGKPFSQLKECPVCHQPASAFSLYEPVGETGAMPHKDASLEYAPEYVRHDAQCRYMEEIHEMAVTGKSIHAAMGTRLPMPGWDDILILGAQLDPMPLDEHAPVDTTTVIGKHAGKPLVLENPVYISHMSFGALSREAKISLAKGSAMAGSAMCSGEGGILPEEMAAADKYIFEYVGNLYSVNPENLQAADAIEIKIGQGTKPGMGGHLPAEKVTPEISRIRNKPMGKDIIAPSRFPGIDTKDDLKALVYQLRMASQGRPIGIKIAAGHVERDLAFCAYAEPDFITIDGRGGATGSSPLFLRDASSLPTIYALYRARKYLDSIGSDISLVITGDLRVSSDFAKAIAMGADAIAVASAPLMAMACQQYRICGTGMC
;
A
#
# COMPACT_ATOMS: atom_id res chain seq x y z
N MET A 1 -4.18 -0.33 -46.73
CA MET A 1 -2.75 0.04 -46.70
C MET A 1 -2.08 -0.81 -45.62
N ALA A 2 -0.77 -0.96 -45.69
CA ALA A 2 -0.07 -1.88 -44.78
C ALA A 2 0.25 -1.19 -43.45
N MET A 3 0.33 -2.00 -42.35
CA MET A 3 0.83 -1.56 -41.07
C MET A 3 2.18 -2.22 -40.80
N TYR A 4 3.04 -1.51 -40.09
CA TYR A 4 4.37 -1.99 -39.72
C TYR A 4 4.61 -1.75 -38.24
N LYS A 5 5.14 -2.72 -37.53
CA LYS A 5 5.44 -2.64 -36.10
C LYS A 5 6.95 -2.56 -35.87
N CYS A 6 7.38 -1.56 -35.11
CA CYS A 6 8.77 -1.49 -34.65
C CYS A 6 9.05 -2.61 -33.65
N ASN A 7 10.03 -3.47 -33.94
CA ASN A 7 10.39 -4.61 -33.11
C ASN A 7 11.12 -4.20 -31.80
N VAL A 8 11.50 -2.91 -31.68
CA VAL A 8 12.22 -2.41 -30.50
C VAL A 8 11.26 -1.76 -29.50
N CYS A 9 10.39 -0.84 -29.94
CA CYS A 9 9.51 -0.09 -29.02
C CYS A 9 8.02 -0.43 -29.15
N GLY A 10 7.65 -1.26 -30.14
CA GLY A 10 6.26 -1.65 -30.39
C GLY A 10 5.41 -0.61 -31.12
N PHE A 11 5.97 0.54 -31.51
CA PHE A 11 5.25 1.56 -32.29
C PHE A 11 4.71 0.97 -33.59
N ILE A 12 3.44 1.26 -33.90
CA ILE A 12 2.79 0.78 -35.14
C ILE A 12 2.69 1.97 -36.10
N TYR A 13 3.36 1.83 -37.25
CA TYR A 13 3.25 2.75 -38.38
C TYR A 13 2.11 2.27 -39.27
N ASP A 14 1.08 3.08 -39.40
CA ASP A 14 -0.12 2.84 -40.22
C ASP A 14 -0.09 3.78 -41.42
N GLU A 15 0.14 3.25 -42.62
CA GLU A 15 0.24 4.07 -43.84
C GLU A 15 -1.02 4.90 -44.12
N GLU A 16 -2.17 4.46 -43.64
CA GLU A 16 -3.43 5.19 -43.84
C GLU A 16 -3.54 6.39 -42.89
N LYS A 17 -3.13 6.21 -41.63
CA LYS A 17 -3.15 7.29 -40.64
C LYS A 17 -2.06 8.32 -40.86
N GLU A 18 -0.88 7.86 -41.25
CA GLU A 18 0.28 8.72 -41.47
C GLU A 18 0.24 9.42 -42.86
N GLY A 19 -0.61 8.95 -43.76
CA GLY A 19 -0.76 9.53 -45.11
C GLY A 19 0.48 9.38 -45.97
N LYS A 20 1.43 8.50 -45.64
CA LYS A 20 2.70 8.28 -46.32
C LYS A 20 3.02 6.79 -46.38
N PRO A 21 3.57 6.28 -47.50
CA PRO A 21 4.00 4.90 -47.60
C PRO A 21 5.20 4.60 -46.68
N PHE A 22 5.25 3.43 -46.10
CA PHE A 22 6.34 2.99 -45.21
C PHE A 22 7.73 3.13 -45.81
N SER A 23 7.83 2.98 -47.14
CA SER A 23 9.10 3.15 -47.83
C SER A 23 9.76 4.52 -47.71
N GLN A 24 9.01 5.52 -47.26
CA GLN A 24 9.52 6.87 -46.95
C GLN A 24 9.92 7.06 -45.50
N LEU A 25 9.65 6.10 -44.61
CA LEU A 25 10.07 6.13 -43.22
C LEU A 25 11.57 5.84 -43.12
N LYS A 26 12.34 6.75 -42.56
CA LYS A 26 13.79 6.59 -42.34
C LYS A 26 14.10 5.94 -40.99
N GLU A 27 13.37 6.36 -39.98
CA GLU A 27 13.54 5.90 -38.60
C GLU A 27 12.21 5.91 -37.83
N CYS A 28 12.15 5.16 -36.74
CA CYS A 28 10.99 5.11 -35.88
C CYS A 28 10.75 6.47 -35.20
N PRO A 29 9.55 7.06 -35.25
CA PRO A 29 9.26 8.34 -34.62
C PRO A 29 9.36 8.34 -33.08
N VAL A 30 9.38 7.14 -32.48
CA VAL A 30 9.37 6.99 -31.01
C VAL A 30 10.76 6.66 -30.46
N CYS A 31 11.46 5.69 -31.07
CA CYS A 31 12.74 5.21 -30.52
C CYS A 31 13.93 5.45 -31.46
N HIS A 32 13.74 6.15 -32.56
CA HIS A 32 14.77 6.52 -33.57
C HIS A 32 15.55 5.33 -34.18
N GLN A 33 15.03 4.12 -34.04
CA GLN A 33 15.61 2.95 -34.70
C GLN A 33 15.33 3.01 -36.22
N PRO A 34 16.23 2.52 -37.07
CA PRO A 34 16.08 2.58 -38.51
C PRO A 34 14.84 1.80 -38.99
N ALA A 35 14.30 2.14 -40.15
CA ALA A 35 13.12 1.47 -40.71
C ALA A 35 13.29 -0.04 -40.88
N SER A 36 14.54 -0.54 -40.97
CA SER A 36 14.86 -1.98 -40.97
C SER A 36 14.48 -2.70 -39.65
N ALA A 37 14.24 -1.97 -38.59
CA ALA A 37 13.78 -2.52 -37.31
C ALA A 37 12.26 -2.80 -37.28
N PHE A 38 11.53 -2.56 -38.37
CA PHE A 38 10.11 -2.81 -38.47
C PHE A 38 9.84 -4.12 -39.19
N SER A 39 8.79 -4.81 -38.79
CA SER A 39 8.19 -5.94 -39.53
C SER A 39 6.77 -5.59 -39.93
N LEU A 40 6.31 -6.21 -41.03
CA LEU A 40 4.92 -6.11 -41.45
C LEU A 40 4.04 -6.54 -40.28
N TYR A 41 3.12 -5.69 -39.91
CA TYR A 41 2.15 -5.93 -38.85
C TYR A 41 0.78 -6.16 -39.51
N GLU A 42 0.41 -7.39 -39.57
CA GLU A 42 -0.99 -7.70 -39.76
C GLU A 42 -1.62 -7.46 -38.37
N PRO A 43 -2.50 -6.45 -38.19
CA PRO A 43 -3.30 -6.45 -37.00
C PRO A 43 -3.88 -7.84 -36.93
N VAL A 44 -3.55 -8.59 -35.89
CA VAL A 44 -4.29 -9.81 -35.56
C VAL A 44 -5.69 -9.27 -35.48
N GLY A 45 -6.43 -9.43 -36.57
CA GLY A 45 -7.75 -8.85 -36.72
C GLY A 45 -8.42 -9.34 -35.48
N GLU A 46 -9.12 -8.48 -34.72
CA GLU A 46 -9.81 -8.87 -33.51
C GLU A 46 -10.21 -10.31 -33.77
N THR A 47 -9.35 -11.24 -33.24
CA THR A 47 -9.37 -12.65 -33.70
C THR A 47 -10.71 -13.07 -33.24
N GLY A 48 -11.54 -13.09 -34.19
CA GLY A 48 -12.95 -13.08 -34.10
C GLY A 48 -13.34 -13.43 -32.67
N ALA A 49 -13.63 -12.43 -31.85
CA ALA A 49 -14.63 -12.63 -30.86
C ALA A 49 -15.66 -13.45 -31.64
N MET A 50 -15.69 -14.75 -31.41
CA MET A 50 -16.60 -15.66 -32.13
C MET A 50 -17.89 -14.89 -32.14
N PRO A 51 -18.46 -14.53 -33.31
CA PRO A 51 -19.57 -13.60 -33.37
C PRO A 51 -20.48 -14.06 -32.24
N HIS A 52 -20.60 -13.25 -31.20
CA HIS A 52 -21.51 -13.54 -30.11
C HIS A 52 -22.86 -13.61 -30.80
N LYS A 53 -23.18 -14.77 -31.37
CA LYS A 53 -24.51 -15.10 -31.76
C LYS A 53 -25.28 -14.98 -30.44
N ASP A 54 -25.97 -13.86 -30.35
CA ASP A 54 -26.91 -13.57 -29.27
C ASP A 54 -26.38 -13.97 -27.90
N ALA A 55 -25.75 -13.03 -27.23
CA ALA A 55 -25.29 -13.16 -25.84
C ALA A 55 -26.46 -13.25 -24.84
N SER A 56 -27.56 -13.84 -25.27
CA SER A 56 -28.73 -14.10 -24.45
C SER A 56 -28.88 -15.58 -24.06
N LEU A 57 -27.77 -16.31 -23.92
CA LEU A 57 -27.79 -17.50 -23.09
C LEU A 57 -27.77 -17.04 -21.62
N GLU A 58 -28.86 -16.39 -21.24
CA GLU A 58 -29.22 -16.29 -19.84
C GLU A 58 -29.61 -17.70 -19.35
N TYR A 59 -28.67 -18.32 -18.63
CA TYR A 59 -29.05 -19.52 -17.90
C TYR A 59 -30.13 -19.16 -16.86
N ALA A 60 -31.15 -19.97 -16.76
CA ALA A 60 -32.12 -19.80 -15.70
C ALA A 60 -31.39 -19.76 -14.34
N PRO A 61 -31.85 -18.90 -13.40
CA PRO A 61 -31.14 -18.72 -12.11
C PRO A 61 -30.88 -20.02 -11.36
N GLU A 62 -31.74 -21.04 -11.52
CA GLU A 62 -31.57 -22.35 -10.94
C GLU A 62 -30.38 -23.16 -11.47
N TYR A 63 -29.81 -22.77 -12.61
CA TYR A 63 -28.60 -23.39 -13.17
C TYR A 63 -27.32 -22.67 -12.79
N VAL A 64 -27.43 -21.51 -12.15
CA VAL A 64 -26.27 -20.83 -11.60
C VAL A 64 -25.83 -21.57 -10.34
N ARG A 65 -24.75 -22.33 -10.44
CA ARG A 65 -24.21 -23.08 -9.29
C ARG A 65 -23.16 -22.27 -8.57
N HIS A 66 -23.38 -22.05 -7.29
CA HIS A 66 -22.37 -21.67 -6.32
C HIS A 66 -21.85 -22.94 -5.66
N ASP A 67 -20.93 -23.63 -6.30
CA ASP A 67 -20.34 -24.84 -5.76
C ASP A 67 -19.07 -24.52 -4.97
N ALA A 68 -19.13 -24.68 -3.65
CA ALA A 68 -17.99 -24.46 -2.77
C ALA A 68 -16.80 -25.38 -3.08
N GLN A 69 -17.01 -26.49 -3.79
CA GLN A 69 -15.94 -27.38 -4.25
C GLN A 69 -15.32 -26.91 -5.57
N CYS A 70 -16.02 -26.10 -6.34
CA CYS A 70 -15.51 -25.50 -7.60
C CYS A 70 -14.97 -24.09 -7.32
N ARG A 71 -13.86 -24.03 -6.58
CA ARG A 71 -13.21 -22.76 -6.25
C ARG A 71 -12.87 -21.96 -7.50
N TYR A 72 -13.12 -20.65 -7.42
CA TYR A 72 -12.81 -19.65 -8.44
C TYR A 72 -13.64 -19.75 -9.72
N MET A 73 -14.76 -20.46 -9.74
CA MET A 73 -15.60 -20.60 -10.94
C MET A 73 -16.10 -19.22 -11.40
N GLU A 74 -16.62 -18.42 -10.48
CA GLU A 74 -17.15 -17.08 -10.79
C GLU A 74 -16.05 -16.15 -11.30
N GLU A 75 -14.90 -16.14 -10.61
CA GLU A 75 -13.76 -15.31 -10.98
C GLU A 75 -13.18 -15.72 -12.34
N ILE A 76 -13.12 -17.02 -12.64
CA ILE A 76 -12.65 -17.52 -13.93
C ILE A 76 -13.62 -17.07 -15.05
N HIS A 77 -14.94 -17.18 -14.82
CA HIS A 77 -15.94 -16.73 -15.77
C HIS A 77 -15.86 -15.22 -16.00
N GLU A 78 -15.74 -14.41 -14.94
CA GLU A 78 -15.58 -12.96 -15.06
C GLU A 78 -14.35 -12.59 -15.88
N MET A 79 -13.20 -13.20 -15.59
CA MET A 79 -11.97 -12.94 -16.32
C MET A 79 -12.05 -13.43 -17.77
N ALA A 80 -12.72 -14.55 -18.03
CA ALA A 80 -12.91 -15.07 -19.38
C ALA A 80 -13.77 -14.14 -20.25
N VAL A 81 -14.81 -13.54 -19.66
CA VAL A 81 -15.68 -12.58 -20.35
C VAL A 81 -15.03 -11.22 -20.52
N THR A 82 -14.36 -10.71 -19.48
CA THR A 82 -13.84 -9.34 -19.46
C THR A 82 -12.43 -9.21 -20.04
N GLY A 83 -11.67 -10.30 -20.06
CA GLY A 83 -10.22 -10.28 -20.35
C GLY A 83 -9.40 -9.50 -19.35
N LYS A 84 -9.93 -9.20 -18.16
CA LYS A 84 -9.30 -8.34 -17.16
C LYS A 84 -9.06 -9.07 -15.85
N SER A 85 -8.00 -8.67 -15.13
CA SER A 85 -7.76 -9.09 -13.76
C SER A 85 -8.82 -8.48 -12.83
N ILE A 86 -9.35 -9.30 -11.92
CA ILE A 86 -10.29 -8.84 -10.89
C ILE A 86 -9.53 -8.04 -9.84
N HIS A 87 -10.00 -6.84 -9.53
CA HIS A 87 -9.50 -6.01 -8.44
C HIS A 87 -10.49 -6.02 -7.27
N ALA A 88 -9.96 -6.18 -6.07
CA ALA A 88 -10.78 -6.22 -4.87
C ALA A 88 -10.19 -5.34 -3.77
N ALA A 89 -11.07 -4.71 -3.02
CA ALA A 89 -10.70 -3.92 -1.85
C ALA A 89 -10.55 -4.80 -0.59
N MET A 90 -9.89 -4.26 0.42
CA MET A 90 -9.64 -4.85 1.73
C MET A 90 -8.61 -6.00 1.69
N GLY A 91 -8.41 -6.66 2.83
CA GLY A 91 -7.50 -7.80 2.97
C GLY A 91 -8.06 -9.10 2.40
N THR A 92 -7.23 -10.15 2.39
CA THR A 92 -7.65 -11.50 1.98
C THR A 92 -8.80 -12.03 2.84
N ARG A 93 -9.62 -12.90 2.22
CA ARG A 93 -10.64 -13.70 2.95
C ARG A 93 -10.18 -15.14 3.20
N LEU A 94 -9.00 -15.50 2.66
CA LEU A 94 -8.48 -16.84 2.88
C LEU A 94 -8.05 -17.01 4.34
N PRO A 95 -8.31 -18.17 4.94
CA PRO A 95 -7.82 -18.51 6.27
C PRO A 95 -6.28 -18.38 6.33
N MET A 96 -5.80 -17.82 7.42
CA MET A 96 -4.37 -17.72 7.72
C MET A 96 -4.20 -17.67 9.24
N PRO A 97 -3.07 -18.09 9.76
CA PRO A 97 -2.74 -17.86 11.17
C PRO A 97 -2.80 -16.38 11.52
N GLY A 98 -3.44 -16.06 12.63
CA GLY A 98 -3.71 -14.69 13.06
C GLY A 98 -3.61 -14.51 14.58
N TRP A 99 -4.05 -13.37 15.07
CA TRP A 99 -3.93 -13.01 16.48
C TRP A 99 -4.78 -13.90 17.40
N ASP A 100 -5.83 -14.53 16.88
CA ASP A 100 -6.68 -15.45 17.65
C ASP A 100 -6.01 -16.82 17.89
N ASP A 101 -4.96 -17.16 17.11
CA ASP A 101 -4.23 -18.42 17.23
C ASP A 101 -3.16 -18.39 18.32
N ILE A 102 -2.90 -17.25 18.95
CA ILE A 102 -1.90 -17.09 20.01
C ILE A 102 -2.53 -16.51 21.28
N LEU A 103 -2.00 -16.93 22.43
CA LEU A 103 -2.49 -16.52 23.74
C LEU A 103 -1.36 -15.93 24.56
N ILE A 104 -1.70 -14.96 25.43
CA ILE A 104 -0.80 -14.45 26.46
C ILE A 104 -0.95 -15.36 27.68
N LEU A 105 0.18 -15.82 28.23
CA LEU A 105 0.18 -16.50 29.51
C LEU A 105 0.04 -15.47 30.61
N GLY A 106 -1.12 -15.45 31.27
CA GLY A 106 -1.42 -14.49 32.32
C GLY A 106 -0.60 -14.71 33.58
N ALA A 107 -0.18 -13.65 34.23
CA ALA A 107 0.46 -13.67 35.56
C ALA A 107 -0.55 -14.16 36.60
N GLN A 108 -0.09 -14.98 37.58
CA GLN A 108 -0.93 -15.49 38.67
C GLN A 108 -0.15 -15.61 39.99
N LEU A 109 0.88 -16.41 40.04
CA LEU A 109 1.76 -16.63 41.22
C LEU A 109 3.20 -16.32 40.93
N ASP A 110 3.67 -16.76 39.75
CA ASP A 110 5.03 -16.52 39.25
C ASP A 110 4.95 -16.32 37.70
N PRO A 111 5.08 -15.10 37.20
CA PRO A 111 5.19 -13.83 37.95
C PRO A 111 3.88 -13.44 38.65
N MET A 112 3.98 -12.62 39.71
CA MET A 112 2.83 -12.02 40.36
C MET A 112 2.21 -10.94 39.45
N PRO A 113 0.87 -10.86 39.35
CA PRO A 113 0.21 -9.79 38.58
C PRO A 113 0.36 -8.43 39.27
N LEU A 114 0.29 -7.38 38.47
CA LEU A 114 0.04 -6.04 38.98
C LEU A 114 -1.39 -5.94 39.54
N ASP A 115 -1.61 -5.00 40.46
CA ASP A 115 -2.96 -4.64 40.89
C ASP A 115 -3.77 -4.13 39.70
N GLU A 116 -5.09 -4.37 39.68
CA GLU A 116 -5.97 -3.98 38.59
C GLU A 116 -5.91 -2.48 38.26
N HIS A 117 -5.66 -1.64 39.28
CA HIS A 117 -5.59 -0.19 39.14
C HIS A 117 -4.13 0.35 39.17
N ALA A 118 -3.14 -0.53 39.09
CA ALA A 118 -1.75 -0.10 39.01
C ALA A 118 -1.51 0.81 37.78
N PRO A 119 -0.85 1.95 37.95
CA PRO A 119 -0.53 2.79 36.80
C PRO A 119 0.46 2.08 35.87
N VAL A 120 0.17 2.09 34.58
CA VAL A 120 1.02 1.54 33.55
C VAL A 120 1.43 2.68 32.60
N ASP A 121 2.73 2.89 32.45
CA ASP A 121 3.25 3.83 31.47
C ASP A 121 3.18 3.20 30.06
N THR A 122 2.37 3.80 29.20
CA THR A 122 2.19 3.39 27.81
C THR A 122 2.93 4.30 26.83
N THR A 123 3.68 5.29 27.35
CA THR A 123 4.43 6.23 26.52
C THR A 123 5.33 5.50 25.54
N THR A 124 5.20 5.81 24.27
CA THR A 124 5.93 5.16 23.18
C THR A 124 6.77 6.18 22.44
N VAL A 125 8.07 5.91 22.30
CA VAL A 125 9.01 6.78 21.61
C VAL A 125 9.47 6.07 20.33
N ILE A 126 9.12 6.63 19.17
CA ILE A 126 9.58 6.18 17.86
C ILE A 126 10.75 7.05 17.43
N GLY A 127 11.84 6.40 17.02
CA GLY A 127 13.06 7.09 16.61
C GLY A 127 13.79 7.71 17.83
N LYS A 128 14.14 6.91 18.83
CA LYS A 128 14.80 7.32 20.09
C LYS A 128 16.05 8.16 19.88
N HIS A 129 16.75 7.96 18.76
CA HIS A 129 18.00 8.67 18.42
C HIS A 129 17.80 9.80 17.40
N ALA A 130 16.58 10.03 16.93
CA ALA A 130 16.27 11.17 16.08
C ALA A 130 16.47 12.49 16.83
N GLY A 131 16.81 13.56 16.11
CA GLY A 131 16.95 14.89 16.70
C GLY A 131 15.67 15.42 17.36
N LYS A 132 14.51 14.95 16.86
CA LYS A 132 13.18 15.27 17.38
C LYS A 132 12.32 13.99 17.39
N PRO A 133 12.47 13.12 18.38
CA PRO A 133 11.71 11.85 18.45
C PRO A 133 10.20 12.07 18.37
N LEU A 134 9.49 11.10 17.81
CA LEU A 134 8.03 11.06 17.87
C LEU A 134 7.60 10.38 19.17
N VAL A 135 6.94 11.14 20.05
CA VAL A 135 6.45 10.66 21.34
C VAL A 135 4.93 10.55 21.29
N LEU A 136 4.40 9.37 21.61
CA LEU A 136 2.98 9.05 21.67
C LEU A 136 2.61 8.65 23.12
N GLU A 137 1.37 8.91 23.54
CA GLU A 137 0.87 8.49 24.86
C GLU A 137 0.62 6.97 24.94
N ASN A 138 0.50 6.31 23.79
CA ASN A 138 0.27 4.87 23.70
C ASN A 138 0.88 4.27 22.41
N PRO A 139 1.16 2.97 22.35
CA PRO A 139 1.86 2.35 21.22
C PRO A 139 1.03 2.17 19.96
N VAL A 140 -0.21 2.66 19.91
CA VAL A 140 -1.13 2.44 18.76
C VAL A 140 -1.42 3.75 18.06
N TYR A 141 -1.26 3.78 16.73
CA TYR A 141 -1.59 4.95 15.92
C TYR A 141 -2.33 4.60 14.64
N ILE A 142 -2.93 5.60 13.98
CA ILE A 142 -3.71 5.40 12.76
C ILE A 142 -2.77 5.31 11.57
N SER A 143 -2.79 4.15 10.91
CA SER A 143 -1.97 3.82 9.74
C SER A 143 -2.34 4.64 8.51
N HIS A 144 -1.49 4.55 7.50
CA HIS A 144 -1.66 5.22 6.22
C HIS A 144 -2.91 4.78 5.46
N MET A 145 -3.80 5.72 5.22
CA MET A 145 -5.01 5.56 4.40
C MET A 145 -5.18 6.81 3.54
N SER A 146 -5.01 6.67 2.22
CA SER A 146 -4.93 7.81 1.31
C SER A 146 -6.24 8.60 1.19
N PHE A 147 -6.12 9.92 1.01
CA PHE A 147 -7.21 10.73 0.49
C PHE A 147 -7.52 10.31 -0.97
N GLY A 148 -8.75 9.89 -1.20
CA GLY A 148 -9.20 9.23 -2.43
C GLY A 148 -9.54 7.75 -2.22
N ALA A 149 -8.86 7.03 -1.30
CA ALA A 149 -9.40 5.79 -0.73
C ALA A 149 -10.47 6.12 0.33
N LEU A 150 -10.21 7.12 1.18
CA LEU A 150 -11.15 7.67 2.14
C LEU A 150 -11.62 9.05 1.69
N SER A 151 -12.80 9.46 2.17
CA SER A 151 -13.33 10.82 2.02
C SER A 151 -12.60 11.81 2.94
N ARG A 152 -12.77 13.11 2.66
CA ARG A 152 -12.30 14.21 3.50
C ARG A 152 -12.79 14.07 4.94
N GLU A 153 -14.09 13.84 5.12
CA GLU A 153 -14.75 13.75 6.43
C GLU A 153 -14.19 12.59 7.24
N ALA A 154 -13.99 11.44 6.60
CA ALA A 154 -13.39 10.27 7.24
C ALA A 154 -11.95 10.56 7.71
N LYS A 155 -11.16 11.19 6.86
CA LYS A 155 -9.76 11.56 7.17
C LYS A 155 -9.70 12.54 8.35
N ILE A 156 -10.52 13.61 8.33
CA ILE A 156 -10.57 14.60 9.41
C ILE A 156 -11.07 13.98 10.72
N SER A 157 -12.07 13.09 10.65
CA SER A 157 -12.58 12.41 11.86
C SER A 157 -11.54 11.53 12.51
N LEU A 158 -10.78 10.77 11.69
CA LEU A 158 -9.67 9.95 12.17
C LEU A 158 -8.56 10.80 12.80
N ALA A 159 -8.20 11.91 12.17
CA ALA A 159 -7.20 12.83 12.71
C ALA A 159 -7.61 13.42 14.07
N LYS A 160 -8.86 13.85 14.21
CA LYS A 160 -9.40 14.31 15.50
C LYS A 160 -9.38 13.19 16.55
N GLY A 161 -9.79 11.97 16.18
CA GLY A 161 -9.75 10.82 17.07
C GLY A 161 -8.34 10.46 17.52
N SER A 162 -7.35 10.52 16.63
CA SER A 162 -5.95 10.27 16.98
C SER A 162 -5.42 11.33 17.95
N ALA A 163 -5.75 12.61 17.74
CA ALA A 163 -5.37 13.69 18.65
C ALA A 163 -5.99 13.52 20.04
N MET A 164 -7.27 13.15 20.11
CA MET A 164 -7.96 12.89 21.39
C MET A 164 -7.36 11.69 22.15
N ALA A 165 -6.74 10.75 21.43
CA ALA A 165 -6.11 9.57 22.01
C ALA A 165 -4.61 9.76 22.31
N GLY A 166 -4.07 10.96 22.18
CA GLY A 166 -2.62 11.22 22.34
C GLY A 166 -1.75 10.43 21.37
N SER A 167 -2.26 10.18 20.17
CA SER A 167 -1.66 9.31 19.16
C SER A 167 -1.41 10.04 17.83
N ALA A 168 -0.91 9.32 16.81
CA ALA A 168 -0.60 9.90 15.52
C ALA A 168 -1.62 9.52 14.45
N MET A 169 -1.74 10.41 13.43
CA MET A 169 -2.42 10.19 12.18
C MET A 169 -1.40 10.11 11.03
N CYS A 170 -1.64 9.23 10.07
CA CYS A 170 -0.80 9.11 8.89
C CYS A 170 -1.47 9.64 7.62
N SER A 171 -0.71 10.31 6.73
CA SER A 171 -1.24 10.91 5.50
C SER A 171 -1.82 9.90 4.51
N GLY A 172 -1.15 8.77 4.36
CA GLY A 172 -1.43 7.80 3.30
C GLY A 172 -0.89 8.21 1.93
N GLU A 173 -0.88 7.25 1.01
CA GLU A 173 -0.42 7.43 -0.38
C GLU A 173 -1.38 8.28 -1.21
N GLY A 174 -1.41 9.54 -0.99
CA GLY A 174 -2.32 10.44 -1.69
C GLY A 174 -1.97 11.91 -1.53
N GLY A 175 -0.88 12.19 -0.84
CA GLY A 175 -0.53 13.53 -0.40
C GLY A 175 -1.25 13.94 0.87
N ILE A 176 -1.02 15.15 1.30
CA ILE A 176 -1.55 15.72 2.54
C ILE A 176 -2.87 16.45 2.25
N LEU A 177 -3.91 16.08 2.96
CA LEU A 177 -5.12 16.89 3.09
C LEU A 177 -4.88 17.91 4.21
N PRO A 178 -4.85 19.23 3.92
CA PRO A 178 -4.46 20.23 4.92
C PRO A 178 -5.31 20.20 6.18
N GLU A 179 -6.62 19.99 6.04
CA GLU A 179 -7.55 19.95 7.16
C GLU A 179 -7.37 18.71 8.05
N GLU A 180 -6.93 17.60 7.48
CA GLU A 180 -6.56 16.39 8.22
C GLU A 180 -5.32 16.66 9.07
N MET A 181 -4.26 17.20 8.44
CA MET A 181 -3.02 17.52 9.14
C MET A 181 -3.26 18.55 10.27
N ALA A 182 -4.08 19.56 10.00
CA ALA A 182 -4.45 20.55 11.02
C ALA A 182 -5.29 20.00 12.19
N ALA A 183 -6.00 18.88 11.96
CA ALA A 183 -6.83 18.23 12.98
C ALA A 183 -6.07 17.18 13.82
N ALA A 184 -4.90 16.75 13.39
CA ALA A 184 -4.04 15.82 14.09
C ALA A 184 -3.16 16.55 15.12
N ASP A 185 -2.82 15.89 16.24
CA ASP A 185 -1.77 16.37 17.16
C ASP A 185 -0.39 15.95 16.69
N LYS A 186 -0.25 14.67 16.30
CA LYS A 186 0.97 14.11 15.71
C LYS A 186 0.66 13.60 14.31
N TYR A 187 1.55 13.87 13.35
CA TYR A 187 1.31 13.55 11.95
C TYR A 187 2.52 12.86 11.30
N ILE A 188 2.29 11.68 10.72
CA ILE A 188 3.30 10.92 9.99
C ILE A 188 3.05 11.07 8.48
N PHE A 189 4.01 11.63 7.76
CA PHE A 189 3.91 11.84 6.32
C PHE A 189 4.43 10.62 5.54
N GLU A 190 3.59 10.03 4.67
CA GLU A 190 3.99 8.94 3.78
C GLU A 190 4.69 9.48 2.54
N TYR A 191 6.00 9.27 2.46
CA TYR A 191 6.82 9.66 1.33
C TYR A 191 6.79 8.56 0.27
N VAL A 192 6.22 8.85 -0.89
CA VAL A 192 5.97 7.89 -1.99
C VAL A 192 6.70 8.31 -3.25
N GLY A 193 6.98 7.35 -4.14
CA GLY A 193 7.69 7.61 -5.40
C GLY A 193 7.02 8.60 -6.35
N ASN A 194 5.73 8.85 -6.17
CA ASN A 194 5.00 9.88 -6.93
C ASN A 194 5.17 11.30 -6.37
N LEU A 195 5.84 11.47 -5.23
CA LEU A 195 6.20 12.73 -4.58
C LEU A 195 5.00 13.66 -4.29
N TYR A 196 3.83 13.10 -3.97
CA TYR A 196 2.65 13.90 -3.62
C TYR A 196 2.91 14.75 -2.37
N SER A 197 2.59 16.04 -2.46
CA SER A 197 2.74 17.02 -1.36
C SER A 197 4.16 17.15 -0.80
N VAL A 198 5.18 16.69 -1.53
CA VAL A 198 6.57 16.85 -1.10
C VAL A 198 7.03 18.27 -1.35
N ASN A 199 7.24 19.01 -0.26
CA ASN A 199 7.84 20.35 -0.25
C ASN A 199 8.50 20.58 1.13
N PRO A 200 9.37 21.58 1.28
CA PRO A 200 10.07 21.84 2.54
C PRO A 200 9.13 22.07 3.73
N GLU A 201 8.03 22.77 3.53
CA GLU A 201 7.06 23.13 4.56
C GLU A 201 6.41 21.88 5.14
N ASN A 202 5.94 20.97 4.29
CA ASN A 202 5.29 19.73 4.70
C ASN A 202 6.27 18.76 5.38
N LEU A 203 7.51 18.67 4.88
CA LEU A 203 8.54 17.81 5.48
C LEU A 203 8.94 18.30 6.88
N GLN A 204 8.93 19.60 7.12
CA GLN A 204 9.24 20.17 8.43
C GLN A 204 8.06 20.15 9.40
N ALA A 205 6.84 20.26 8.87
CA ALA A 205 5.61 20.25 9.66
C ALA A 205 5.23 18.86 10.16
N ALA A 206 5.60 17.79 9.44
CA ALA A 206 5.35 16.42 9.86
C ALA A 206 6.18 16.06 11.11
N ASP A 207 5.64 15.23 12.01
CA ASP A 207 6.34 14.72 13.18
C ASP A 207 7.23 13.52 12.89
N ALA A 208 6.94 12.79 11.81
CA ALA A 208 7.80 11.75 11.24
C ALA A 208 7.54 11.63 9.74
N ILE A 209 8.50 11.04 8.99
CA ILE A 209 8.36 10.75 7.57
C ILE A 209 8.57 9.26 7.37
N GLU A 210 7.67 8.60 6.64
CA GLU A 210 7.76 7.17 6.34
C GLU A 210 7.89 6.95 4.83
N ILE A 211 9.03 6.41 4.38
CA ILE A 211 9.28 6.03 2.99
C ILE A 211 8.52 4.73 2.71
N LYS A 212 7.54 4.78 1.82
CA LYS A 212 6.75 3.61 1.47
C LYS A 212 7.34 2.85 0.30
N ILE A 213 7.85 1.66 0.57
CA ILE A 213 8.32 0.71 -0.45
C ILE A 213 7.22 -0.29 -0.81
N GLY A 214 6.44 -0.74 0.17
CA GLY A 214 5.36 -1.70 -0.03
C GLY A 214 4.30 -1.65 1.05
N GLN A 215 3.20 -2.40 0.85
CA GLN A 215 2.12 -2.54 1.84
C GLN A 215 1.39 -3.87 1.68
N GLY A 216 0.95 -4.46 2.78
CA GLY A 216 0.06 -5.63 2.85
C GLY A 216 0.49 -6.76 1.92
N THR A 217 -0.40 -7.15 1.03
CA THR A 217 -0.18 -8.23 0.04
C THR A 217 0.35 -7.72 -1.30
N LYS A 218 1.02 -6.57 -1.32
CA LYS A 218 1.47 -5.91 -2.55
C LYS A 218 2.98 -5.63 -2.57
N PRO A 219 3.86 -6.60 -2.26
CA PRO A 219 5.28 -6.40 -2.47
C PRO A 219 5.55 -6.20 -3.97
N GLY A 220 6.29 -5.13 -4.32
CA GLY A 220 6.58 -4.81 -5.72
C GLY A 220 5.39 -4.32 -6.54
N MET A 221 4.33 -3.86 -5.90
CA MET A 221 3.17 -3.24 -6.57
C MET A 221 2.75 -1.96 -5.86
N GLY A 222 2.70 -0.86 -6.60
CA GLY A 222 2.27 0.43 -6.10
C GLY A 222 0.76 0.57 -5.90
N GLY A 223 0.35 1.78 -5.49
CA GLY A 223 -1.06 2.14 -5.35
C GLY A 223 -1.75 2.33 -6.70
N HIS A 224 -3.05 2.15 -6.71
CA HIS A 224 -3.90 2.40 -7.86
C HIS A 224 -5.17 3.14 -7.41
N LEU A 225 -5.43 4.28 -8.01
CA LEU A 225 -6.68 5.02 -7.85
C LEU A 225 -7.37 5.10 -9.22
N PRO A 226 -8.56 4.49 -9.38
CA PRO A 226 -9.32 4.53 -10.64
C PRO A 226 -9.71 5.95 -11.05
N ALA A 227 -9.81 6.19 -12.35
CA ALA A 227 -10.11 7.49 -12.95
C ALA A 227 -11.39 8.15 -12.41
N GLU A 228 -12.41 7.33 -12.17
CA GLU A 228 -13.72 7.76 -11.67
C GLU A 228 -13.65 8.34 -10.24
N LYS A 229 -12.61 7.99 -9.49
CA LYS A 229 -12.36 8.51 -8.14
C LYS A 229 -11.51 9.77 -8.12
N VAL A 230 -10.94 10.19 -9.26
CA VAL A 230 -10.08 11.37 -9.32
C VAL A 230 -10.93 12.62 -9.41
N THR A 231 -11.35 13.14 -8.26
CA THR A 231 -12.08 14.41 -8.14
C THR A 231 -11.17 15.61 -8.42
N PRO A 232 -11.71 16.82 -8.67
CA PRO A 232 -10.90 18.03 -8.84
C PRO A 232 -9.93 18.28 -7.67
N GLU A 233 -10.36 17.99 -6.45
CA GLU A 233 -9.53 18.15 -5.26
C GLU A 233 -8.39 17.13 -5.20
N ILE A 234 -8.67 15.84 -5.46
CA ILE A 234 -7.64 14.80 -5.54
C ILE A 234 -6.64 15.10 -6.65
N SER A 235 -7.14 15.55 -7.82
CA SER A 235 -6.32 15.99 -8.94
C SER A 235 -5.33 17.08 -8.53
N ARG A 236 -5.80 18.09 -7.79
CA ARG A 236 -4.98 19.20 -7.28
C ARG A 236 -3.93 18.71 -6.27
N ILE A 237 -4.32 17.91 -5.26
CA ILE A 237 -3.42 17.45 -4.19
C ILE A 237 -2.35 16.51 -4.75
N ARG A 238 -2.73 15.61 -5.66
CA ARG A 238 -1.81 14.65 -6.28
C ARG A 238 -1.06 15.20 -7.49
N ASN A 239 -1.42 16.38 -7.97
CA ASN A 239 -0.90 16.96 -9.23
C ASN A 239 -1.00 15.95 -10.39
N LYS A 240 -2.19 15.36 -10.58
CA LYS A 240 -2.50 14.37 -11.62
C LYS A 240 -3.79 14.75 -12.33
N PRO A 241 -3.91 14.50 -13.66
CA PRO A 241 -5.09 14.87 -14.43
C PRO A 241 -6.32 14.05 -13.99
N MET A 242 -7.50 14.69 -14.02
CA MET A 242 -8.78 14.00 -13.88
C MET A 242 -9.04 13.06 -15.07
N GLY A 243 -9.90 12.05 -14.86
CA GLY A 243 -10.34 11.14 -15.91
C GLY A 243 -9.28 10.13 -16.36
N LYS A 244 -8.20 9.99 -15.60
CA LYS A 244 -7.16 8.99 -15.81
C LYS A 244 -6.83 8.29 -14.51
N ASP A 245 -6.54 6.99 -14.59
CA ASP A 245 -6.04 6.22 -13.48
C ASP A 245 -4.74 6.83 -12.95
N ILE A 246 -4.60 6.86 -11.63
CA ILE A 246 -3.36 7.23 -10.98
C ILE A 246 -2.71 5.96 -10.47
N ILE A 247 -1.62 5.56 -11.13
CA ILE A 247 -0.87 4.34 -10.82
C ILE A 247 0.49 4.73 -10.25
N ALA A 248 0.84 4.15 -9.11
CA ALA A 248 2.16 4.28 -8.54
C ALA A 248 3.13 3.27 -9.17
N PRO A 249 4.42 3.63 -9.32
CA PRO A 249 5.41 2.71 -9.87
C PRO A 249 5.61 1.48 -8.98
N SER A 250 5.94 0.34 -9.58
CA SER A 250 6.22 -0.92 -8.87
C SER A 250 7.55 -0.88 -8.09
N ARG A 251 8.49 -0.08 -8.56
CA ARG A 251 9.78 0.20 -7.90
C ARG A 251 9.79 1.65 -7.45
N PHE A 252 10.42 1.91 -6.32
CA PHE A 252 10.58 3.28 -5.85
C PHE A 252 11.61 4.00 -6.76
N PRO A 253 11.22 5.09 -7.46
CA PRO A 253 12.13 5.79 -8.37
C PRO A 253 13.37 6.31 -7.62
N GLY A 254 14.55 6.08 -8.19
CA GLY A 254 15.82 6.54 -7.61
C GLY A 254 16.36 5.67 -6.46
N ILE A 255 15.73 4.51 -6.18
CA ILE A 255 16.28 3.51 -5.26
C ILE A 255 16.57 2.24 -6.04
N ASP A 256 17.80 2.09 -6.48
CA ASP A 256 18.31 0.89 -7.16
C ASP A 256 19.26 0.08 -6.26
N THR A 257 19.92 0.75 -5.32
CA THR A 257 20.86 0.18 -4.37
C THR A 257 20.50 0.57 -2.94
N LYS A 258 21.10 -0.13 -1.97
CA LYS A 258 20.98 0.23 -0.56
C LYS A 258 21.61 1.58 -0.23
N ASP A 259 22.61 2.01 -1.00
CA ASP A 259 23.23 3.32 -0.83
C ASP A 259 22.27 4.44 -1.27
N ASP A 260 21.46 4.22 -2.30
CA ASP A 260 20.44 5.18 -2.71
C ASP A 260 19.38 5.37 -1.62
N LEU A 261 18.92 4.26 -1.00
CA LEU A 261 17.99 4.35 0.12
C LEU A 261 18.62 5.06 1.32
N LYS A 262 19.88 4.79 1.65
CA LYS A 262 20.61 5.48 2.71
C LYS A 262 20.73 6.98 2.42
N ALA A 263 21.04 7.34 1.20
CA ALA A 263 21.11 8.74 0.78
C ALA A 263 19.75 9.44 0.92
N LEU A 264 18.64 8.76 0.54
CA LEU A 264 17.29 9.30 0.70
C LEU A 264 16.92 9.49 2.17
N VAL A 265 17.19 8.50 3.04
CA VAL A 265 16.96 8.61 4.49
C VAL A 265 17.71 9.83 5.06
N TYR A 266 18.98 9.98 4.70
CA TYR A 266 19.78 11.12 5.13
C TYR A 266 19.19 12.46 4.64
N GLN A 267 18.83 12.55 3.36
CA GLN A 267 18.24 13.77 2.78
C GLN A 267 16.93 14.16 3.49
N LEU A 268 16.05 13.20 3.73
CA LEU A 268 14.79 13.45 4.44
C LEU A 268 15.02 13.85 5.90
N ARG A 269 15.98 13.24 6.59
CA ARG A 269 16.36 13.61 7.95
C ARG A 269 16.85 15.07 8.03
N MET A 270 17.64 15.51 7.06
CA MET A 270 18.07 16.90 6.99
C MET A 270 16.92 17.84 6.63
N ALA A 271 16.11 17.50 5.63
CA ALA A 271 14.98 18.31 5.18
C ALA A 271 13.90 18.50 6.27
N SER A 272 13.67 17.47 7.08
CA SER A 272 12.72 17.49 8.20
C SER A 272 13.29 18.09 9.50
N GLN A 273 14.53 18.55 9.48
CA GLN A 273 15.21 19.09 10.67
C GLN A 273 15.31 18.08 11.83
N GLY A 274 15.63 16.82 11.52
CA GLY A 274 15.88 15.78 12.50
C GLY A 274 14.65 15.03 13.00
N ARG A 275 13.53 15.05 12.28
CA ARG A 275 12.39 14.18 12.54
C ARG A 275 12.74 12.71 12.23
N PRO A 276 12.08 11.74 12.88
CA PRO A 276 12.29 10.32 12.58
C PRO A 276 11.96 9.98 11.13
N ILE A 277 12.83 9.20 10.50
CA ILE A 277 12.62 8.69 9.14
C ILE A 277 12.39 7.18 9.23
N GLY A 278 11.22 6.74 8.78
CA GLY A 278 10.82 5.35 8.71
C GLY A 278 10.85 4.78 7.29
N ILE A 279 10.84 3.46 7.23
CA ILE A 279 10.68 2.72 5.97
C ILE A 279 9.57 1.69 6.15
N LYS A 280 8.56 1.73 5.27
CA LYS A 280 7.44 0.77 5.28
C LYS A 280 7.59 -0.24 4.16
N ILE A 281 7.55 -1.53 4.53
CA ILE A 281 7.64 -2.67 3.62
C ILE A 281 6.45 -3.61 3.78
N ALA A 282 6.08 -4.31 2.71
CA ALA A 282 5.21 -5.48 2.79
C ALA A 282 5.99 -6.68 3.35
N ALA A 283 5.31 -7.63 3.98
CA ALA A 283 5.92 -8.85 4.51
C ALA A 283 6.27 -9.86 3.40
N GLY A 284 7.20 -9.48 2.54
CA GLY A 284 7.77 -10.34 1.49
C GLY A 284 8.95 -11.16 1.99
N HIS A 285 10.15 -10.87 1.52
CA HIS A 285 11.40 -11.47 1.99
C HIS A 285 11.93 -10.76 3.25
N VAL A 286 11.24 -10.92 4.38
CA VAL A 286 11.38 -10.10 5.59
C VAL A 286 12.83 -9.81 5.97
N GLU A 287 13.68 -10.85 6.14
CA GLU A 287 15.06 -10.65 6.59
C GLU A 287 15.94 -9.96 5.52
N ARG A 288 15.70 -10.25 4.23
CA ARG A 288 16.44 -9.61 3.14
C ARG A 288 16.09 -8.13 3.02
N ASP A 289 14.79 -7.84 3.08
CA ASP A 289 14.28 -6.48 3.01
C ASP A 289 14.69 -5.68 4.24
N LEU A 290 14.69 -6.29 5.43
CA LEU A 290 15.21 -5.69 6.65
C LEU A 290 16.71 -5.40 6.59
N ALA A 291 17.51 -6.32 6.01
CA ALA A 291 18.93 -6.08 5.81
C ALA A 291 19.19 -4.87 4.90
N PHE A 292 18.37 -4.72 3.87
CA PHE A 292 18.44 -3.58 2.97
C PHE A 292 18.03 -2.27 3.69
N CYS A 293 16.92 -2.31 4.44
CA CYS A 293 16.42 -1.17 5.19
C CYS A 293 17.37 -0.76 6.33
N ALA A 294 17.84 -1.71 7.14
CA ALA A 294 18.72 -1.43 8.28
C ALA A 294 20.05 -0.79 7.84
N TYR A 295 20.58 -1.17 6.67
CA TYR A 295 21.76 -0.52 6.10
C TYR A 295 21.56 0.98 5.85
N ALA A 296 20.33 1.40 5.54
CA ALA A 296 20.00 2.80 5.33
C ALA A 296 19.85 3.60 6.64
N GLU A 297 19.94 2.95 7.80
CA GLU A 297 19.89 3.57 9.14
C GLU A 297 18.62 4.42 9.36
N PRO A 298 17.40 3.87 9.11
CA PRO A 298 16.18 4.55 9.45
C PRO A 298 15.97 4.55 10.97
N ASP A 299 15.10 5.43 11.45
CA ASP A 299 14.74 5.51 12.87
C ASP A 299 13.69 4.48 13.26
N PHE A 300 12.86 4.07 12.30
CA PHE A 300 11.88 2.98 12.49
C PHE A 300 11.61 2.23 11.18
N ILE A 301 11.12 1.00 11.30
CA ILE A 301 10.67 0.19 10.16
C ILE A 301 9.28 -0.31 10.45
N THR A 302 8.37 -0.09 9.50
CA THR A 302 7.00 -0.63 9.54
C THR A 302 6.88 -1.84 8.62
N ILE A 303 6.41 -2.96 9.17
CA ILE A 303 6.10 -4.16 8.39
C ILE A 303 4.59 -4.31 8.28
N ASP A 304 4.11 -4.40 7.05
CA ASP A 304 2.70 -4.61 6.74
C ASP A 304 2.49 -6.07 6.30
N GLY A 305 1.87 -6.84 7.20
CA GLY A 305 1.64 -8.27 6.99
C GLY A 305 0.48 -8.56 6.03
N ARG A 306 0.29 -9.85 5.72
CA ARG A 306 -0.74 -10.35 4.81
C ARG A 306 -2.17 -9.96 5.23
N GLY A 307 -2.44 -9.75 6.51
CA GLY A 307 -3.70 -9.25 7.01
C GLY A 307 -4.00 -7.79 6.62
N GLY A 308 -3.01 -7.07 6.10
CA GLY A 308 -3.15 -5.68 5.69
C GLY A 308 -4.17 -5.49 4.57
N ALA A 309 -4.98 -4.44 4.71
CA ALA A 309 -5.98 -4.07 3.74
C ALA A 309 -5.44 -3.06 2.71
N THR A 310 -6.09 -2.98 1.57
CA THR A 310 -5.79 -2.01 0.50
C THR A 310 -7.08 -1.54 -0.15
N GLY A 311 -7.10 -0.34 -0.73
CA GLY A 311 -8.27 0.18 -1.46
C GLY A 311 -8.54 -0.58 -2.75
N SER A 312 -7.48 -1.09 -3.40
CA SER A 312 -7.56 -1.87 -4.63
C SER A 312 -6.33 -2.75 -4.78
N SER A 313 -6.53 -4.03 -5.07
CA SER A 313 -5.48 -5.02 -5.33
C SER A 313 -5.99 -6.08 -6.28
N PRO A 314 -5.16 -6.64 -7.18
CA PRO A 314 -5.52 -7.84 -7.91
C PRO A 314 -5.86 -8.96 -6.92
N LEU A 315 -7.03 -9.59 -7.11
CA LEU A 315 -7.58 -10.58 -6.18
C LEU A 315 -6.59 -11.72 -5.91
N PHE A 316 -6.03 -12.29 -6.97
CA PHE A 316 -5.15 -13.45 -6.83
C PHE A 316 -3.76 -13.10 -6.28
N LEU A 317 -3.26 -11.88 -6.54
CA LEU A 317 -2.04 -11.39 -5.88
C LEU A 317 -2.29 -11.27 -4.37
N ARG A 318 -3.39 -10.64 -3.98
CA ARG A 318 -3.78 -10.49 -2.57
C ARG A 318 -3.89 -11.83 -1.85
N ASP A 319 -4.43 -12.83 -2.54
CA ASP A 319 -4.67 -14.14 -1.95
C ASP A 319 -3.45 -15.09 -2.01
N ALA A 320 -2.37 -14.70 -2.72
CA ALA A 320 -1.20 -15.54 -2.95
C ALA A 320 0.13 -14.98 -2.43
N SER A 321 0.17 -13.75 -1.90
CA SER A 321 1.42 -13.12 -1.50
C SER A 321 1.47 -12.69 -0.04
N SER A 322 2.67 -12.39 0.44
CA SER A 322 3.01 -11.92 1.79
C SER A 322 2.81 -12.95 2.92
N LEU A 323 3.57 -12.77 3.99
CA LEU A 323 3.49 -13.59 5.19
C LEU A 323 2.36 -13.11 6.12
N PRO A 324 1.68 -14.01 6.83
CA PRO A 324 0.82 -13.62 7.94
C PRO A 324 1.53 -12.72 8.94
N THR A 325 0.81 -11.73 9.46
CA THR A 325 1.39 -10.64 10.27
C THR A 325 2.14 -11.14 11.50
N ILE A 326 1.63 -12.18 12.17
CA ILE A 326 2.30 -12.77 13.35
C ILE A 326 3.67 -13.37 12.99
N TYR A 327 3.79 -14.06 11.85
CA TYR A 327 5.06 -14.60 11.39
C TYR A 327 6.02 -13.53 10.92
N ALA A 328 5.49 -12.50 10.25
CA ALA A 328 6.29 -11.37 9.82
C ALA A 328 6.90 -10.63 11.01
N LEU A 329 6.11 -10.37 12.07
CA LEU A 329 6.59 -9.75 13.32
C LEU A 329 7.65 -10.58 14.01
N TYR A 330 7.39 -11.88 14.22
CA TYR A 330 8.36 -12.77 14.86
C TYR A 330 9.70 -12.80 14.13
N ARG A 331 9.67 -12.96 12.79
CA ARG A 331 10.88 -13.00 11.97
C ARG A 331 11.62 -11.68 11.98
N ALA A 332 10.88 -10.57 11.92
CA ALA A 332 11.45 -9.24 11.95
C ALA A 332 12.15 -8.93 13.26
N ARG A 333 11.50 -9.20 14.41
CA ARG A 333 12.10 -8.96 15.72
C ARG A 333 13.35 -9.83 15.90
N LYS A 334 13.25 -11.12 15.58
CA LYS A 334 14.39 -12.03 15.65
C LYS A 334 15.57 -11.57 14.78
N TYR A 335 15.29 -11.05 13.59
CA TYR A 335 16.36 -10.53 12.72
C TYR A 335 17.00 -9.27 13.31
N LEU A 336 16.22 -8.28 13.72
CA LEU A 336 16.74 -7.04 14.31
C LEU A 336 17.55 -7.31 15.57
N ASP A 337 17.10 -8.21 16.44
CA ASP A 337 17.84 -8.65 17.62
C ASP A 337 19.17 -9.31 17.25
N SER A 338 19.18 -10.14 16.21
CA SER A 338 20.39 -10.86 15.76
C SER A 338 21.50 -9.92 15.25
N ILE A 339 21.14 -8.74 14.79
CA ILE A 339 22.09 -7.71 14.35
C ILE A 339 22.32 -6.60 15.40
N GLY A 340 21.76 -6.76 16.60
CA GLY A 340 21.88 -5.78 17.69
C GLY A 340 21.27 -4.41 17.34
N SER A 341 20.21 -4.38 16.50
CA SER A 341 19.58 -3.13 16.04
C SER A 341 18.57 -2.61 17.06
N ASP A 342 18.60 -1.32 17.31
CA ASP A 342 17.64 -0.57 18.13
C ASP A 342 16.63 0.24 17.30
N ILE A 343 16.55 -0.02 16.00
CA ILE A 343 15.53 0.53 15.11
C ILE A 343 14.14 0.15 15.64
N SER A 344 13.27 1.14 15.82
CA SER A 344 11.90 0.89 16.28
C SER A 344 11.13 0.04 15.26
N LEU A 345 10.56 -1.08 15.71
CA LEU A 345 9.78 -1.98 14.87
C LEU A 345 8.28 -1.70 15.02
N VAL A 346 7.67 -1.26 13.94
CA VAL A 346 6.22 -1.05 13.86
C VAL A 346 5.58 -2.20 13.08
N ILE A 347 4.44 -2.70 13.58
CA ILE A 347 3.68 -3.73 12.90
C ILE A 347 2.30 -3.22 12.47
N THR A 348 1.84 -3.62 11.31
CA THR A 348 0.49 -3.39 10.82
C THR A 348 -0.03 -4.60 10.04
N GLY A 349 -1.33 -4.74 9.93
CA GLY A 349 -2.00 -5.84 9.22
C GLY A 349 -2.86 -6.70 10.13
N ASP A 350 -4.17 -6.47 10.06
CA ASP A 350 -5.22 -7.23 10.73
C ASP A 350 -5.23 -7.21 12.27
N LEU A 351 -4.70 -6.17 12.89
CA LEU A 351 -4.91 -5.92 14.31
C LEU A 351 -6.23 -5.16 14.51
N ARG A 352 -7.05 -5.60 15.44
CA ARG A 352 -8.42 -5.09 15.62
C ARG A 352 -8.73 -4.60 17.04
N VAL A 353 -8.31 -5.34 18.05
CA VAL A 353 -8.71 -5.15 19.44
C VAL A 353 -7.48 -5.08 20.37
N SER A 354 -7.69 -4.62 21.59
CA SER A 354 -6.62 -4.40 22.57
C SER A 354 -5.78 -5.67 22.85
N SER A 355 -6.39 -6.84 22.83
CA SER A 355 -5.67 -8.11 23.00
C SER A 355 -4.67 -8.36 21.86
N ASP A 356 -4.99 -7.97 20.62
CA ASP A 356 -4.05 -8.08 19.49
C ASP A 356 -2.84 -7.17 19.70
N PHE A 357 -3.11 -5.95 20.22
CA PHE A 357 -2.05 -4.98 20.49
C PHE A 357 -1.12 -5.48 21.58
N ALA A 358 -1.68 -6.00 22.68
CA ALA A 358 -0.88 -6.59 23.75
C ALA A 358 -0.03 -7.78 23.26
N LYS A 359 -0.61 -8.66 22.41
CA LYS A 359 0.11 -9.78 21.80
C LYS A 359 1.26 -9.29 20.90
N ALA A 360 1.01 -8.25 20.09
CA ALA A 360 2.03 -7.69 19.19
C ALA A 360 3.20 -7.07 19.97
N ILE A 361 2.92 -6.31 21.02
CA ILE A 361 3.96 -5.77 21.93
C ILE A 361 4.73 -6.90 22.61
N ALA A 362 4.04 -7.90 23.13
CA ALA A 362 4.69 -9.07 23.75
C ALA A 362 5.58 -9.86 22.77
N MET A 363 5.27 -9.82 21.47
CA MET A 363 6.08 -10.41 20.41
C MET A 363 7.23 -9.50 19.93
N GLY A 364 7.37 -8.30 20.50
CA GLY A 364 8.49 -7.40 20.26
C GLY A 364 8.23 -6.28 19.24
N ALA A 365 6.98 -5.93 18.97
CA ALA A 365 6.66 -4.67 18.30
C ALA A 365 6.88 -3.50 19.28
N ASP A 366 7.49 -2.40 18.82
CA ASP A 366 7.61 -1.16 19.58
C ASP A 366 6.35 -0.29 19.45
N ALA A 367 5.67 -0.38 18.29
CA ALA A 367 4.41 0.32 18.02
C ALA A 367 3.55 -0.43 17.01
N ILE A 368 2.28 -0.03 16.94
CA ILE A 368 1.25 -0.69 16.12
C ILE A 368 0.52 0.37 15.30
N ALA A 369 0.45 0.16 13.98
CA ALA A 369 -0.34 1.00 13.09
C ALA A 369 -1.64 0.29 12.69
N VAL A 370 -2.80 0.91 12.94
CA VAL A 370 -4.13 0.34 12.67
C VAL A 370 -4.88 1.11 11.60
N ALA A 371 -5.54 0.40 10.69
CA ALA A 371 -6.33 1.00 9.62
C ALA A 371 -7.81 0.60 9.71
N SER A 372 -8.13 -0.68 9.61
CA SER A 372 -9.52 -1.14 9.57
C SER A 372 -10.25 -0.97 10.89
N ALA A 373 -9.57 -1.13 12.03
CA ALA A 373 -10.19 -0.98 13.35
C ALA A 373 -10.80 0.43 13.57
N PRO A 374 -10.06 1.55 13.37
CA PRO A 374 -10.64 2.88 13.47
C PRO A 374 -11.71 3.16 12.40
N LEU A 375 -11.61 2.58 11.19
CA LEU A 375 -12.69 2.68 10.20
C LEU A 375 -13.95 1.98 10.70
N MET A 376 -13.83 0.80 11.30
CA MET A 376 -14.97 0.08 11.89
C MET A 376 -15.59 0.87 13.03
N ALA A 377 -14.78 1.53 13.86
CA ALA A 377 -15.26 2.44 14.91
C ALA A 377 -16.03 3.65 14.34
N MET A 378 -15.75 4.07 13.11
CA MET A 378 -16.52 5.08 12.36
C MET A 378 -17.70 4.47 11.58
N ALA A 379 -18.15 3.27 11.92
CA ALA A 379 -19.25 2.55 11.29
C ALA A 379 -18.97 2.04 9.85
N CYS A 380 -17.72 1.80 9.45
CA CYS A 380 -17.41 1.09 8.22
C CYS A 380 -17.94 -0.33 8.27
N GLN A 381 -18.87 -0.67 7.37
CA GLN A 381 -19.53 -1.97 7.31
C GLN A 381 -18.73 -3.06 6.57
N GLN A 382 -17.51 -2.74 6.13
CA GLN A 382 -16.62 -3.67 5.42
C GLN A 382 -17.23 -4.25 4.12
N TYR A 383 -18.03 -3.46 3.39
CA TYR A 383 -18.66 -3.87 2.13
C TYR A 383 -17.67 -4.22 1.01
N ARG A 384 -16.40 -3.85 1.15
CA ARG A 384 -15.33 -4.13 0.18
C ARG A 384 -15.53 -3.47 -1.19
N ILE A 385 -16.27 -2.38 -1.23
CA ILE A 385 -16.52 -1.57 -2.45
C ILE A 385 -15.70 -0.27 -2.47
N CYS A 386 -14.62 -0.21 -1.72
CA CYS A 386 -13.78 0.99 -1.62
C CYS A 386 -13.22 1.45 -2.97
N GLY A 387 -13.01 0.51 -3.91
CA GLY A 387 -12.52 0.80 -5.26
C GLY A 387 -13.54 1.46 -6.20
N THR A 388 -14.85 1.40 -5.88
CA THR A 388 -15.90 1.83 -6.81
C THR A 388 -16.25 3.31 -6.73
N GLY A 389 -15.84 4.00 -5.66
CA GLY A 389 -16.29 5.38 -5.38
C GLY A 389 -17.72 5.50 -4.84
N MET A 390 -18.44 4.39 -4.68
CA MET A 390 -19.85 4.35 -4.27
C MET A 390 -20.05 4.14 -2.74
N CYS A 391 -18.96 3.98 -2.01
CA CYS A 391 -19.03 3.84 -0.56
C CYS A 391 -19.16 5.20 0.14
#